data_c95b05ab6a31b8cdb9b68c3077a150cc
#
_entry.id   c95b05ab6a31b8cdb9b68c3077a150cc
#
_cell.length_a   1.000
_cell.length_b   1.000
_cell.length_c   1.000
_cell.angle_alpha   90.00
_cell.angle_beta   90.00
_cell.angle_gamma   90.00
#
_symmetry.space_group_name_H-M   'P 1'
#
loop_
_entity.id
_entity.type
_entity.pdbx_description
1 polymer ?
#
loop_
_entity_poly.entity_id
_entity_poly.type
_entity_poly.pdbx_seq_one_letter_code
_entity_poly.pdbx_strand_id
1 'polypeptide(L)'
;QISFVFAGKGPLEDEVAALPNVENRGFLSGTELYQTIAEASFVVFPSECYENCPFSVMEAQLYKTPVIASKIGGIPELLQDGKTGELFQVGDGSALQKRIEELWEDSKRLQTYTVNCEKVSFMSAETYCEKLLQIYGGLKA
;
A
#
# COMPACT_ATOMS: atom_id res chain seq x y z
N GLN A 1 -19.90 1.39 -9.97
CA GLN A 1 -19.49 0.04 -9.55
C GLN A 1 -17.97 -0.01 -9.47
N ILE A 2 -17.42 -0.46 -8.33
CA ILE A 2 -15.96 -0.57 -8.13
C ILE A 2 -15.53 -1.94 -8.67
N SER A 3 -14.43 -1.96 -9.44
CA SER A 3 -13.78 -3.18 -9.91
C SER A 3 -12.50 -3.39 -9.08
N PHE A 4 -12.27 -4.61 -8.64
CA PHE A 4 -11.12 -4.98 -7.84
C PHE A 4 -10.18 -5.92 -8.62
N VAL A 5 -8.89 -5.65 -8.52
CA VAL A 5 -7.84 -6.54 -9.03
C VAL A 5 -7.08 -7.13 -7.84
N PHE A 6 -7.00 -8.44 -7.77
CA PHE A 6 -6.17 -9.14 -6.79
C PHE A 6 -4.90 -9.64 -7.45
N ALA A 7 -3.77 -9.32 -6.84
CA ALA A 7 -2.45 -9.78 -7.23
C ALA A 7 -1.81 -10.53 -6.07
N GLY A 8 -1.69 -11.83 -6.19
CA GLY A 8 -1.16 -12.70 -5.14
C GLY A 8 -1.66 -14.13 -5.27
N LYS A 9 -1.15 -14.99 -4.41
CA LYS A 9 -1.59 -16.38 -4.26
C LYS A 9 -1.79 -16.70 -2.79
N GLY A 10 -2.77 -17.55 -2.50
CA GLY A 10 -3.04 -17.96 -1.14
C GLY A 10 -4.16 -19.01 -1.06
N PRO A 11 -4.42 -19.52 0.14
CA PRO A 11 -5.41 -20.58 0.34
C PRO A 11 -6.85 -20.17 0.00
N LEU A 12 -7.14 -18.86 -0.09
CA LEU A 12 -8.46 -18.32 -0.41
C LEU A 12 -8.61 -17.91 -1.89
N GLU A 13 -7.70 -18.36 -2.78
CA GLU A 13 -7.68 -17.97 -4.19
C GLU A 13 -9.01 -18.27 -4.90
N ASP A 14 -9.58 -19.44 -4.67
CA ASP A 14 -10.87 -19.84 -5.27
C ASP A 14 -12.03 -19.00 -4.74
N GLU A 15 -12.02 -18.64 -3.46
CA GLU A 15 -13.05 -17.79 -2.86
C GLU A 15 -12.98 -16.37 -3.44
N VAL A 16 -11.79 -15.83 -3.59
CA VAL A 16 -11.56 -14.51 -4.20
C VAL A 16 -12.01 -14.51 -5.67
N ALA A 17 -11.69 -15.54 -6.43
CA ALA A 17 -12.06 -15.66 -7.84
C ALA A 17 -13.59 -15.79 -8.04
N ALA A 18 -14.33 -16.25 -7.03
CA ALA A 18 -15.79 -16.37 -7.07
C ALA A 18 -16.52 -15.04 -6.75
N LEU A 19 -15.82 -14.02 -6.28
CA LEU A 19 -16.44 -12.74 -5.93
C LEU A 19 -16.85 -11.94 -7.18
N PRO A 20 -17.99 -11.25 -7.15
CA PRO A 20 -18.40 -10.37 -8.25
C PRO A 20 -17.44 -9.16 -8.33
N ASN A 21 -17.20 -8.68 -9.54
CA ASN A 21 -16.34 -7.51 -9.84
C ASN A 21 -14.88 -7.65 -9.40
N VAL A 22 -14.40 -8.87 -9.28
CA VAL A 22 -13.03 -9.19 -8.93
C VAL A 22 -12.33 -9.86 -10.11
N GLU A 23 -11.18 -9.35 -10.47
CA GLU A 23 -10.22 -9.99 -11.37
C GLU A 23 -9.06 -10.53 -10.52
N ASN A 24 -8.90 -11.83 -10.49
CA ASN A 24 -7.74 -12.46 -9.84
C ASN A 24 -6.64 -12.69 -10.88
N ARG A 25 -5.53 -11.96 -10.77
CA ARG A 25 -4.35 -12.07 -11.67
C ARG A 25 -3.29 -13.03 -11.15
N GLY A 26 -3.52 -13.67 -10.01
CA GLY A 26 -2.53 -14.55 -9.41
C GLY A 26 -1.27 -13.80 -8.96
N PHE A 27 -0.14 -14.52 -8.86
CA PHE A 27 1.13 -13.90 -8.47
C PHE A 27 1.70 -13.06 -9.59
N LEU A 28 1.89 -11.77 -9.35
CA LEU A 28 2.53 -10.82 -10.25
C LEU A 28 3.90 -10.41 -9.71
N SER A 29 4.83 -10.10 -10.62
CA SER A 29 6.16 -9.59 -10.27
C SER A 29 6.71 -8.66 -11.35
N GLY A 30 7.72 -7.86 -11.00
CA GLY A 30 8.40 -6.97 -11.94
C GLY A 30 7.46 -6.00 -12.63
N THR A 31 7.64 -5.80 -13.93
CA THR A 31 6.92 -4.81 -14.73
C THR A 31 5.40 -4.98 -14.68
N GLU A 32 4.91 -6.22 -14.70
CA GLU A 32 3.48 -6.51 -14.69
C GLU A 32 2.81 -6.07 -13.37
N LEU A 33 3.45 -6.36 -12.22
CA LEU A 33 3.02 -5.88 -10.92
C LEU A 33 2.99 -4.35 -10.87
N TYR A 34 4.06 -3.72 -11.33
CA TYR A 34 4.19 -2.27 -11.27
C TYR A 34 3.19 -1.55 -12.19
N GLN A 35 2.91 -2.10 -13.35
CA GLN A 35 1.86 -1.59 -14.23
C GLN A 35 0.48 -1.72 -13.56
N THR A 36 0.18 -2.87 -12.98
CA THR A 36 -1.08 -3.08 -12.26
C THR A 36 -1.26 -2.07 -11.12
N ILE A 37 -0.20 -1.79 -10.36
CA ILE A 37 -0.22 -0.78 -9.31
C ILE A 37 -0.46 0.62 -9.91
N ALA A 38 0.30 0.99 -10.94
CA ALA A 38 0.23 2.33 -11.55
C ALA A 38 -1.13 2.62 -12.21
N GLU A 39 -1.82 1.61 -12.72
CA GLU A 39 -3.14 1.71 -13.34
C GLU A 39 -4.29 1.72 -12.32
N ALA A 40 -4.05 1.32 -11.09
CA ALA A 40 -5.06 1.31 -10.04
C ALA A 40 -5.37 2.74 -9.57
N SER A 41 -6.65 3.03 -9.28
CA SER A 41 -7.05 4.28 -8.65
C SER A 41 -6.44 4.43 -7.25
N PHE A 42 -6.41 3.35 -6.49
CA PHE A 42 -5.73 3.21 -5.20
C PHE A 42 -5.47 1.73 -4.89
N VAL A 43 -4.51 1.46 -4.03
CA VAL A 43 -4.19 0.12 -3.53
C VAL A 43 -4.83 -0.08 -2.16
N VAL A 44 -5.38 -1.28 -1.91
CA VAL A 44 -5.89 -1.68 -0.61
C VAL A 44 -4.94 -2.70 0.01
N PHE A 45 -4.43 -2.39 1.20
CA PHE A 45 -3.50 -3.25 1.95
C PHE A 45 -4.05 -3.55 3.35
N PRO A 46 -4.98 -4.54 3.48
CA PRO A 46 -5.71 -4.81 4.70
C PRO A 46 -5.00 -5.86 5.58
N SER A 47 -3.68 -5.74 5.76
CA SER A 47 -2.91 -6.69 6.55
C SER A 47 -3.38 -6.74 8.01
N GLU A 48 -3.52 -7.92 8.57
CA GLU A 48 -3.76 -8.17 9.99
C GLU A 48 -2.48 -8.59 10.74
N CYS A 49 -1.37 -8.72 10.01
CA CYS A 49 -0.07 -9.05 10.57
C CYS A 49 0.68 -7.80 11.03
N TYR A 50 1.54 -7.94 12.03
CA TYR A 50 2.48 -6.89 12.44
C TYR A 50 3.57 -6.74 11.38
N GLU A 51 3.26 -5.96 10.35
CA GLU A 51 4.20 -5.62 9.30
C GLU A 51 5.31 -4.71 9.84
N ASN A 52 6.55 -5.00 9.48
CA ASN A 52 7.67 -4.11 9.80
C ASN A 52 7.77 -2.99 8.75
N CYS A 53 7.97 -3.37 7.50
CA CYS A 53 8.16 -2.43 6.38
C CYS A 53 7.58 -3.06 5.09
N PRO A 54 6.25 -3.05 4.90
CA PRO A 54 5.63 -3.69 3.74
C PRO A 54 5.97 -2.95 2.46
N PHE A 55 6.73 -3.59 1.58
CA PHE A 55 7.13 -3.03 0.29
C PHE A 55 5.93 -2.67 -0.58
N SER A 56 4.84 -3.43 -0.50
CA SER A 56 3.62 -3.13 -1.27
C SER A 56 3.06 -1.73 -1.00
N VAL A 57 3.14 -1.26 0.25
CA VAL A 57 2.72 0.11 0.63
C VAL A 57 3.69 1.16 0.08
N MET A 58 4.99 0.86 0.09
CA MET A 58 6.01 1.75 -0.45
C MET A 58 5.93 1.82 -1.98
N GLU A 59 5.86 0.66 -2.64
CA GLU A 59 5.76 0.53 -4.10
C GLU A 59 4.55 1.27 -4.63
N ALA A 60 3.37 1.11 -4.02
CA ALA A 60 2.17 1.82 -4.44
C ALA A 60 2.41 3.35 -4.46
N GLN A 61 2.97 3.91 -3.39
CA GLN A 61 3.25 5.34 -3.33
C GLN A 61 4.31 5.79 -4.33
N LEU A 62 5.37 4.96 -4.58
CA LEU A 62 6.40 5.25 -5.58
C LEU A 62 5.83 5.27 -7.01
N TYR A 63 4.80 4.47 -7.27
CA TYR A 63 4.05 4.49 -8.52
C TYR A 63 2.89 5.49 -8.52
N LYS A 64 2.88 6.43 -7.55
CA LYS A 64 1.91 7.53 -7.40
C LYS A 64 0.50 7.07 -7.11
N THR A 65 0.34 5.86 -6.60
CA THR A 65 -0.95 5.25 -6.30
C THR A 65 -1.21 5.38 -4.80
N PRO A 66 -2.27 6.09 -4.38
CA PRO A 66 -2.68 6.19 -2.98
C PRO A 66 -2.98 4.83 -2.36
N VAL A 67 -2.86 4.73 -1.05
CA VAL A 67 -3.06 3.46 -0.33
C VAL A 67 -4.11 3.59 0.75
N ILE A 68 -5.03 2.63 0.84
CA ILE A 68 -5.87 2.41 2.01
C ILE A 68 -5.29 1.21 2.76
N ALA A 69 -4.82 1.40 3.98
CA ALA A 69 -4.11 0.35 4.73
C ALA A 69 -4.55 0.22 6.18
N SER A 70 -4.34 -0.96 6.74
CA SER A 70 -4.57 -1.22 8.16
C SER A 70 -3.61 -0.41 9.03
N LYS A 71 -4.11 0.12 10.15
CA LYS A 71 -3.29 0.82 11.15
C LYS A 71 -2.65 -0.20 12.09
N ILE A 72 -1.58 -0.87 11.63
CA ILE A 72 -0.87 -1.90 12.39
C ILE A 72 0.63 -1.90 12.08
N GLY A 73 1.46 -2.26 13.04
CA GLY A 73 2.92 -2.37 12.90
C GLY A 73 3.55 -1.09 12.37
N GLY A 74 4.45 -1.21 11.40
CA GLY A 74 5.16 -0.10 10.76
C GLY A 74 4.38 0.63 9.65
N ILE A 75 3.18 0.17 9.27
CA ILE A 75 2.40 0.78 8.19
C ILE A 75 2.15 2.29 8.43
N PRO A 76 1.77 2.75 9.65
CA PRO A 76 1.56 4.17 9.92
C PRO A 76 2.80 5.05 9.77
N GLU A 77 4.00 4.46 9.74
CA GLU A 77 5.25 5.19 9.52
C GLU A 77 5.53 5.41 8.02
N LEU A 78 4.95 4.57 7.17
CA LEU A 78 5.14 4.61 5.71
C LEU A 78 4.05 5.42 5.01
N LEU A 79 2.86 5.53 5.57
CA LEU A 79 1.70 6.16 4.97
C LEU A 79 1.31 7.42 5.74
N GLN A 80 1.24 8.55 5.03
CA GLN A 80 0.74 9.80 5.62
C GLN A 80 -0.79 9.83 5.54
N ASP A 81 -1.45 9.46 6.66
CA ASP A 81 -2.92 9.42 6.76
C ASP A 81 -3.57 10.76 6.38
N GLY A 82 -4.56 10.72 5.50
CA GLY A 82 -5.22 11.89 4.93
C GLY A 82 -4.38 12.71 3.94
N LYS A 83 -3.21 12.21 3.50
CA LYS A 83 -2.34 12.90 2.54
C LYS A 83 -1.91 12.03 1.37
N THR A 84 -1.37 10.84 1.61
CA THR A 84 -0.95 9.90 0.57
C THR A 84 -1.84 8.65 0.52
N GLY A 85 -2.83 8.60 1.39
CA GLY A 85 -3.80 7.53 1.52
C GLY A 85 -4.54 7.62 2.83
N GLU A 86 -5.15 6.53 3.25
CA GLU A 86 -5.98 6.46 4.46
C GLU A 86 -5.67 5.24 5.30
N LEU A 87 -5.70 5.41 6.61
CA LEU A 87 -5.58 4.32 7.57
C LEU A 87 -6.95 3.95 8.14
N PHE A 88 -7.17 2.66 8.35
CA PHE A 88 -8.34 2.15 9.04
C PHE A 88 -7.94 1.20 10.17
N GLN A 89 -8.81 0.98 11.13
CA GLN A 89 -8.55 0.07 12.25
C GLN A 89 -8.45 -1.37 11.77
N VAL A 90 -7.37 -2.06 12.11
CA VAL A 90 -7.16 -3.47 11.75
C VAL A 90 -8.35 -4.35 12.16
N GLY A 91 -8.76 -5.25 11.25
CA GLY A 91 -9.89 -6.14 11.45
C GLY A 91 -11.28 -5.50 11.32
N ASP A 92 -11.36 -4.18 11.11
CA ASP A 92 -12.64 -3.48 10.91
C ASP A 92 -12.99 -3.41 9.42
N GLY A 93 -13.67 -4.46 8.93
CA GLY A 93 -14.14 -4.53 7.55
C GLY A 93 -15.13 -3.42 7.19
N SER A 94 -15.94 -2.95 8.15
CA SER A 94 -16.88 -1.85 7.92
C SER A 94 -16.16 -0.53 7.73
N ALA A 95 -15.12 -0.27 8.53
CA ALA A 95 -14.28 0.91 8.34
C ALA A 95 -13.54 0.85 7.00
N LEU A 96 -13.01 -0.31 6.61
CA LEU A 96 -12.38 -0.50 5.29
C LEU A 96 -13.35 -0.20 4.16
N GLN A 97 -14.54 -0.81 4.16
CA GLN A 97 -15.56 -0.57 3.15
C GLN A 97 -15.87 0.92 3.01
N LYS A 98 -16.11 1.59 4.14
CA LYS A 98 -16.40 3.03 4.17
C LYS A 98 -15.27 3.85 3.55
N ARG A 99 -13.99 3.55 3.86
CA ARG A 99 -12.85 4.26 3.27
C ARG A 99 -12.76 4.06 1.76
N ILE A 100 -13.01 2.84 1.29
CA ILE A 100 -13.03 2.53 -0.14
C ILE A 100 -14.11 3.34 -0.86
N GLU A 101 -15.34 3.33 -0.34
CA GLU A 101 -16.48 4.04 -0.93
C GLU A 101 -16.25 5.57 -0.94
N GLU A 102 -15.86 6.14 0.20
CA GLU A 102 -15.58 7.58 0.34
C GLU A 102 -14.46 8.05 -0.61
N LEU A 103 -13.37 7.29 -0.73
CA LEU A 103 -12.27 7.68 -1.61
C LEU A 103 -12.61 7.49 -3.08
N TRP A 104 -13.39 6.45 -3.42
CA TRP A 104 -13.88 6.22 -4.77
C TRP A 104 -14.80 7.35 -5.27
N GLU A 105 -15.65 7.88 -4.41
CA GLU A 105 -16.60 8.95 -4.75
C GLU A 105 -15.95 10.35 -4.77
N ASP A 106 -14.82 10.54 -4.08
CA ASP A 106 -14.12 11.84 -3.98
C ASP A 106 -12.90 11.90 -4.91
N SER A 107 -13.15 12.14 -6.19
CA SER A 107 -12.09 12.25 -7.21
C SER A 107 -11.07 13.37 -6.92
N LYS A 108 -11.47 14.44 -6.23
CA LYS A 108 -10.57 15.54 -5.87
C LYS A 108 -9.60 15.12 -4.78
N ARG A 109 -10.09 14.41 -3.76
CA ARG A 109 -9.27 13.86 -2.68
C ARG A 109 -8.30 12.82 -3.26
N LEU A 110 -8.79 11.93 -4.10
CA LEU A 110 -7.96 10.93 -4.77
C LEU A 110 -6.84 11.58 -5.57
N GLN A 111 -7.13 12.56 -6.40
CA GLN A 111 -6.13 13.31 -7.15
C GLN A 111 -5.12 14.02 -6.24
N THR A 112 -5.58 14.59 -5.12
CA THR A 112 -4.69 15.23 -4.14
C THR A 112 -3.71 14.22 -3.55
N TYR A 113 -4.18 13.03 -3.20
CA TYR A 113 -3.32 11.97 -2.69
C TYR A 113 -2.30 11.49 -3.73
N THR A 114 -2.73 11.31 -4.98
CA THR A 114 -1.83 10.96 -6.11
C THR A 114 -0.70 11.99 -6.27
N VAL A 115 -1.03 13.28 -6.28
CA VAL A 115 -0.03 14.37 -6.36
C VAL A 115 0.89 14.38 -5.13
N ASN A 116 0.38 14.05 -3.96
CA ASN A 116 1.20 13.97 -2.75
C ASN A 116 2.13 12.75 -2.79
N CYS A 117 1.71 11.63 -3.37
CA CYS A 117 2.57 10.46 -3.58
C CYS A 117 3.78 10.79 -4.46
N GLU A 118 3.69 11.74 -5.39
CA GLU A 118 4.85 12.20 -6.19
C GLU A 118 6.00 12.77 -5.35
N LYS A 119 5.70 13.23 -4.13
CA LYS A 119 6.67 13.83 -3.20
C LYS A 119 7.22 12.81 -2.20
N VAL A 120 6.70 11.59 -2.22
CA VAL A 120 7.16 10.52 -1.33
C VAL A 120 8.51 10.01 -1.82
N SER A 121 9.45 9.89 -0.91
CA SER A 121 10.72 9.25 -1.15
C SER A 121 11.07 8.34 0.02
N PHE A 122 11.60 7.18 -0.28
CA PHE A 122 12.10 6.24 0.71
C PHE A 122 13.62 6.18 0.63
N MET A 123 14.23 5.80 1.75
CA MET A 123 15.68 5.69 1.83
C MET A 123 16.20 4.61 0.89
N SER A 124 17.20 4.93 0.07
CA SER A 124 17.86 3.91 -0.77
C SER A 124 18.67 2.92 0.09
N ALA A 125 18.95 1.75 -0.49
CA ALA A 125 19.78 0.75 0.17
C ALA A 125 21.17 1.30 0.54
N GLU A 126 21.77 2.10 -0.34
CA GLU A 126 23.05 2.74 -0.11
C GLU A 126 23.01 3.67 1.11
N THR A 127 22.04 4.60 1.14
CA THR A 127 21.87 5.52 2.27
C THR A 127 21.56 4.78 3.58
N TYR A 128 20.79 3.69 3.49
CA TYR A 128 20.53 2.84 4.65
C TYR A 128 21.81 2.18 5.17
N CYS A 129 22.64 1.62 4.29
CA CYS A 129 23.93 1.04 4.65
C CYS A 129 24.88 2.07 5.26
N GLU A 130 24.96 3.28 4.68
CA GLU A 130 25.77 4.37 5.24
C GLU A 130 25.36 4.72 6.66
N LYS A 131 24.05 4.82 6.93
CA LYS A 131 23.55 5.07 8.29
C LYS A 131 23.89 3.95 9.26
N LEU A 132 23.77 2.69 8.84
CA LEU A 132 24.16 1.55 9.67
C LEU A 132 25.66 1.60 10.02
N LEU A 133 26.50 1.87 9.03
CA LEU A 133 27.96 2.00 9.26
C LEU A 133 28.29 3.14 10.22
N GLN A 134 27.59 4.27 10.16
CA GLN A 134 27.74 5.37 11.11
C GLN A 134 27.37 4.94 12.53
N ILE A 135 26.26 4.22 12.71
CA ILE A 135 25.82 3.71 14.01
C ILE A 135 26.88 2.75 14.59
N TYR A 136 27.32 1.78 13.79
CA TYR A 136 28.34 0.82 14.22
C TYR A 136 29.70 1.48 14.45
N GLY A 137 30.09 2.47 13.65
CA GLY A 137 31.29 3.25 13.84
C GLY A 137 31.29 4.09 15.13
N GLY A 138 30.11 4.58 15.54
CA GLY A 138 29.95 5.33 16.79
C GLY A 138 29.88 4.44 18.05
N LEU A 139 29.71 3.13 17.88
CA LEU A 139 29.73 2.16 18.99
C LEU A 139 31.14 1.66 19.37
N LYS A 140 32.20 2.16 18.73
CA LYS A 140 33.56 1.88 19.17
C LYS A 140 33.84 2.68 20.43
N ALA A 141 33.65 2.01 21.56
CA ALA A 141 34.11 2.45 22.87
C ALA A 141 35.62 2.41 22.97
#